data_6a72c7b6ea2185e4d619d355844f82d3
#
_entry.id   6a72c7b6ea2185e4d619d355844f82d3
#
_cell.length_a   1.000
_cell.length_b   1.000
_cell.length_c   1.000
_cell.angle_alpha   90.00
_cell.angle_beta   90.00
_cell.angle_gamma   90.00
#
_symmetry.space_group_name_H-M   'P 1'
#
loop_
_entity.id
_entity.type
_entity.pdbx_description
1 polymer ?
#
loop_
_entity_poly.entity_id
_entity_poly.type
_entity_poly.pdbx_seq_one_letter_code
_entity_poly.pdbx_strand_id
1 'polypeptide(L)'
;DSEGGEATFEPELDYADVLGQEVAKRGMALAAAGELGLLMIGSPGSGKTMLARRMTGILPELSVEDQQEALCIHSVLGENIDGLLAGHRPFRSPHHSISTAGLIGGGRPVHPGEISLAHGGVLFLDELAEFPTGVLQTLRQPIERGYVRIVRVDGAFTFPSRFQLLAASNPCPCGFLGDREVPCRCSASMVERYRSKLRGPLADRIDLMIDVTRPDPQVIIEGAEGMSSAELRDYVVRGRAFRAWRESRMDDADAEAEHDESRSIDGVVSAFALDEAAEKCVLGLSKRTHLTGRGIVRLVRIARTIADVVESERVTQDHVLEAAMYQGRRDQ
;
A
#
# COMPACT_ATOMS: atom_id res chain seq x y z
N ASP A 1 -28.34 -16.85 7.25
CA ASP A 1 -28.09 -16.36 5.90
C ASP A 1 -26.81 -15.58 5.94
N SER A 2 -25.70 -16.29 5.66
CA SER A 2 -24.36 -15.74 5.51
C SER A 2 -24.22 -15.34 4.05
N GLU A 3 -24.31 -14.05 3.76
CA GLU A 3 -23.82 -13.49 2.49
C GLU A 3 -22.29 -13.65 2.48
N GLY A 4 -21.84 -14.80 2.03
CA GLY A 4 -20.45 -15.03 1.65
C GLY A 4 -20.17 -14.11 0.48
N GLY A 5 -19.25 -13.15 0.68
CA GLY A 5 -18.74 -12.36 -0.41
C GLY A 5 -18.08 -13.31 -1.41
N GLU A 6 -18.68 -13.45 -2.59
CA GLU A 6 -18.09 -14.16 -3.71
C GLU A 6 -16.70 -13.57 -3.96
N ALA A 7 -15.68 -14.40 -3.93
CA ALA A 7 -14.36 -14.04 -4.43
C ALA A 7 -14.53 -13.84 -5.95
N THR A 8 -14.86 -12.63 -6.34
CA THR A 8 -14.93 -12.25 -7.75
C THR A 8 -13.49 -12.12 -8.22
N PHE A 9 -13.01 -13.15 -8.92
CA PHE A 9 -11.88 -12.98 -9.84
C PHE A 9 -12.39 -12.04 -10.93
N GLU A 10 -12.09 -10.75 -10.75
CA GLU A 10 -12.49 -9.76 -11.73
C GLU A 10 -11.71 -9.98 -13.02
N PRO A 11 -12.32 -9.71 -14.19
CA PRO A 11 -11.61 -9.72 -15.46
C PRO A 11 -10.39 -8.82 -15.34
N GLU A 12 -9.34 -9.12 -16.09
CA GLU A 12 -8.09 -8.32 -16.08
C GLU A 12 -8.40 -6.85 -16.37
N LEU A 13 -8.52 -6.08 -15.30
CA LEU A 13 -8.75 -4.65 -15.37
C LEU A 13 -7.44 -3.96 -15.72
N ASP A 14 -7.42 -3.17 -16.80
CA ASP A 14 -6.23 -2.46 -17.25
C ASP A 14 -6.16 -1.02 -16.72
N TYR A 15 -4.97 -0.54 -16.34
CA TYR A 15 -4.75 0.85 -16.00
C TYR A 15 -4.89 1.78 -17.21
N ALA A 16 -4.81 1.29 -18.43
CA ALA A 16 -5.13 2.04 -19.64
C ALA A 16 -6.56 2.61 -19.63
N ASP A 17 -7.51 1.88 -19.00
CA ASP A 17 -8.91 2.35 -18.84
C ASP A 17 -9.05 3.51 -17.84
N VAL A 18 -8.01 3.80 -17.05
CA VAL A 18 -7.99 4.90 -16.08
C VAL A 18 -7.41 6.11 -16.80
N LEU A 19 -8.28 7.00 -17.27
CA LEU A 19 -7.86 8.20 -17.99
C LEU A 19 -7.23 9.23 -17.06
N GLY A 20 -6.08 9.76 -17.45
CA GLY A 20 -5.29 10.66 -16.60
C GLY A 20 -4.72 9.96 -15.37
N GLN A 21 -4.56 10.69 -14.26
CA GLN A 21 -4.11 10.14 -12.97
C GLN A 21 -2.67 9.58 -12.99
N GLU A 22 -1.79 10.10 -13.82
CA GLU A 22 -0.44 9.55 -14.02
C GLU A 22 0.39 9.51 -12.72
N VAL A 23 0.23 10.53 -11.85
CA VAL A 23 0.89 10.55 -10.54
C VAL A 23 0.37 9.41 -9.66
N ALA A 24 -0.93 9.13 -9.71
CA ALA A 24 -1.52 8.04 -8.94
C ALA A 24 -1.06 6.67 -9.48
N LYS A 25 -1.07 6.47 -10.80
CA LYS A 25 -0.55 5.25 -11.45
C LYS A 25 0.92 5.02 -11.10
N ARG A 26 1.75 6.07 -11.19
CA ARG A 26 3.16 6.01 -10.78
C ARG A 26 3.31 5.62 -9.31
N GLY A 27 2.50 6.21 -8.40
CA GLY A 27 2.47 5.85 -6.98
C GLY A 27 2.06 4.39 -6.75
N MET A 28 1.09 3.87 -7.52
CA MET A 28 0.71 2.45 -7.47
C MET A 28 1.87 1.54 -7.89
N ALA A 29 2.59 1.87 -8.97
CA ALA A 29 3.75 1.10 -9.41
C ALA A 29 4.89 1.13 -8.37
N LEU A 30 5.15 2.28 -7.74
CA LEU A 30 6.14 2.40 -6.67
C LEU A 30 5.73 1.58 -5.44
N ALA A 31 4.45 1.62 -5.05
CA ALA A 31 3.95 0.79 -3.96
C ALA A 31 4.14 -0.71 -4.24
N ALA A 32 3.87 -1.14 -5.48
CA ALA A 32 4.07 -2.51 -5.92
C ALA A 32 5.55 -2.92 -5.97
N ALA A 33 6.43 -2.05 -6.47
CA ALA A 33 7.87 -2.32 -6.60
C ALA A 33 8.55 -2.42 -5.23
N GLY A 34 8.24 -1.47 -4.34
CA GLY A 34 8.84 -1.38 -3.00
C GLY A 34 8.12 -2.17 -1.92
N GLU A 35 7.00 -2.83 -2.23
CA GLU A 35 6.12 -3.49 -1.25
C GLU A 35 5.65 -2.51 -0.15
N LEU A 36 5.42 -1.26 -0.54
CA LEU A 36 5.11 -0.15 0.35
C LEU A 36 3.61 0.00 0.56
N GLY A 37 3.19 0.24 1.79
CA GLY A 37 1.80 0.58 2.09
C GLY A 37 1.40 1.92 1.46
N LEU A 38 0.20 1.99 0.83
CA LEU A 38 -0.25 3.18 0.12
C LEU A 38 -1.62 3.64 0.60
N LEU A 39 -1.76 4.94 0.83
CA LEU A 39 -3.03 5.61 1.12
C LEU A 39 -3.41 6.58 0.01
N MET A 40 -4.58 6.37 -0.55
CA MET A 40 -5.23 7.27 -1.50
C MET A 40 -6.17 8.23 -0.78
N ILE A 41 -6.03 9.54 -0.99
CA ILE A 41 -6.94 10.55 -0.47
C ILE A 41 -7.61 11.27 -1.64
N GLY A 42 -8.93 11.38 -1.62
CA GLY A 42 -9.65 12.07 -2.69
C GLY A 42 -11.14 12.13 -2.44
N SER A 43 -11.83 13.04 -3.13
CA SER A 43 -13.28 13.20 -3.04
C SER A 43 -14.01 11.92 -3.51
N PRO A 44 -15.29 11.74 -3.11
CA PRO A 44 -16.11 10.66 -3.64
C PRO A 44 -16.16 10.69 -5.17
N GLY A 45 -16.02 9.54 -5.81
CA GLY A 45 -16.01 9.43 -7.27
C GLY A 45 -14.70 9.86 -7.95
N SER A 46 -13.59 10.06 -7.21
CA SER A 46 -12.29 10.37 -7.79
C SER A 46 -11.56 9.17 -8.42
N GLY A 47 -12.08 7.94 -8.27
CA GLY A 47 -11.49 6.74 -8.88
C GLY A 47 -10.57 5.92 -7.97
N LYS A 48 -10.54 6.16 -6.65
CA LYS A 48 -9.70 5.44 -5.69
C LYS A 48 -9.87 3.92 -5.75
N THR A 49 -11.10 3.44 -5.68
CA THR A 49 -11.44 2.00 -5.75
C THR A 49 -11.08 1.41 -7.12
N MET A 50 -11.26 2.18 -8.19
CA MET A 50 -10.90 1.79 -9.55
C MET A 50 -9.39 1.58 -9.70
N LEU A 51 -8.57 2.47 -9.11
CA LEU A 51 -7.12 2.32 -9.07
C LEU A 51 -6.71 1.11 -8.23
N ALA A 52 -7.32 0.92 -7.05
CA ALA A 52 -6.99 -0.18 -6.15
C ALA A 52 -7.23 -1.56 -6.77
N ARG A 53 -8.36 -1.77 -7.45
CA ARG A 53 -8.72 -3.04 -8.07
C ARG A 53 -7.74 -3.48 -9.16
N ARG A 54 -7.07 -2.54 -9.82
CA ARG A 54 -6.08 -2.83 -10.87
C ARG A 54 -4.70 -3.20 -10.32
N MET A 55 -4.49 -3.08 -9.01
CA MET A 55 -3.19 -3.35 -8.38
C MET A 55 -2.71 -4.78 -8.62
N THR A 56 -3.60 -5.77 -8.58
CA THR A 56 -3.26 -7.17 -8.84
C THR A 56 -2.64 -7.37 -10.21
N GLY A 57 -3.08 -6.59 -11.20
CA GLY A 57 -2.59 -6.64 -12.58
C GLY A 57 -1.16 -6.14 -12.79
N ILE A 58 -0.60 -5.38 -11.85
CA ILE A 58 0.79 -4.87 -11.94
C ILE A 58 1.77 -5.55 -10.98
N LEU A 59 1.27 -6.38 -10.05
CA LEU A 59 2.13 -7.18 -9.19
C LEU A 59 2.81 -8.30 -10.01
N PRO A 60 4.04 -8.69 -9.66
CA PRO A 60 4.70 -9.85 -10.26
C PRO A 60 3.87 -11.13 -10.08
N GLU A 61 4.17 -12.17 -10.83
CA GLU A 61 3.54 -13.49 -10.65
C GLU A 61 3.72 -13.98 -9.21
N LEU A 62 2.74 -14.77 -8.72
CA LEU A 62 2.86 -15.40 -7.40
C LEU A 62 4.02 -16.40 -7.42
N SER A 63 4.81 -16.44 -6.35
CA SER A 63 5.71 -17.55 -6.14
C SER A 63 4.90 -18.85 -5.95
N VAL A 64 5.49 -19.99 -6.31
CA VAL A 64 4.84 -21.29 -6.12
C VAL A 64 4.47 -21.50 -4.65
N GLU A 65 5.32 -21.05 -3.73
CA GLU A 65 5.09 -21.14 -2.28
C GLU A 65 3.88 -20.31 -1.85
N ASP A 66 3.83 -19.02 -2.22
CA ASP A 66 2.70 -18.13 -1.88
C ASP A 66 1.39 -18.64 -2.50
N GLN A 67 1.44 -19.16 -3.73
CA GLN A 67 0.26 -19.73 -4.40
C GLN A 67 -0.26 -20.96 -3.65
N GLN A 68 0.62 -21.88 -3.22
CA GLN A 68 0.22 -23.05 -2.45
C GLN A 68 -0.36 -22.68 -1.09
N GLU A 69 0.25 -21.74 -0.37
CA GLU A 69 -0.27 -21.24 0.90
C GLU A 69 -1.65 -20.59 0.72
N ALA A 70 -1.84 -19.75 -0.30
CA ALA A 70 -3.12 -19.12 -0.60
C ALA A 70 -4.19 -20.16 -0.95
N LEU A 71 -3.87 -21.17 -1.80
CA LEU A 71 -4.77 -22.26 -2.14
C LEU A 71 -5.23 -23.04 -0.91
N CYS A 72 -4.32 -23.33 0.02
CA CYS A 72 -4.67 -24.00 1.29
C CYS A 72 -5.64 -23.16 2.12
N ILE A 73 -5.40 -21.84 2.25
CA ILE A 73 -6.25 -20.94 3.04
C ILE A 73 -7.66 -20.86 2.45
N HIS A 74 -7.78 -20.62 1.14
CA HIS A 74 -9.07 -20.51 0.46
C HIS A 74 -9.86 -21.81 0.47
N SER A 75 -9.17 -22.97 0.27
CA SER A 75 -9.80 -24.28 0.29
C SER A 75 -10.42 -24.62 1.65
N VAL A 76 -9.78 -24.24 2.76
CA VAL A 76 -10.32 -24.46 4.12
C VAL A 76 -11.67 -23.77 4.33
N LEU A 77 -11.90 -22.64 3.66
CA LEU A 77 -13.16 -21.90 3.71
C LEU A 77 -14.15 -22.30 2.63
N GLY A 78 -13.75 -23.18 1.70
CA GLY A 78 -14.59 -23.58 0.55
C GLY A 78 -14.80 -22.47 -0.47
N GLU A 79 -13.91 -21.48 -0.51
CA GLU A 79 -13.94 -20.42 -1.53
C GLU A 79 -13.54 -20.96 -2.90
N ASN A 80 -13.95 -20.26 -3.96
CA ASN A 80 -13.51 -20.60 -5.33
C ASN A 80 -12.00 -20.34 -5.47
N ILE A 81 -11.27 -21.34 -5.93
CA ILE A 81 -9.81 -21.31 -6.09
C ILE A 81 -9.37 -21.28 -7.56
N ASP A 82 -10.29 -21.26 -8.53
CA ASP A 82 -9.96 -21.33 -9.96
C ASP A 82 -9.01 -20.22 -10.39
N GLY A 83 -9.22 -19.01 -9.91
CA GLY A 83 -8.33 -17.90 -10.20
C GLY A 83 -6.93 -18.06 -9.59
N LEU A 84 -6.83 -18.55 -8.35
CA LEU A 84 -5.53 -18.86 -7.74
C LEU A 84 -4.79 -19.96 -8.51
N LEU A 85 -5.51 -20.98 -8.99
CA LEU A 85 -4.94 -22.01 -9.87
C LEU A 85 -4.44 -21.44 -11.19
N ALA A 86 -5.13 -20.43 -11.72
CA ALA A 86 -4.73 -19.69 -12.91
C ALA A 86 -3.59 -18.65 -12.65
N GLY A 87 -3.10 -18.54 -11.40
CA GLY A 87 -2.03 -17.61 -11.03
C GLY A 87 -2.50 -16.19 -10.69
N HIS A 88 -3.81 -15.93 -10.64
CA HIS A 88 -4.33 -14.63 -10.25
C HIS A 88 -4.15 -14.37 -8.75
N ARG A 89 -3.77 -13.16 -8.40
CA ARG A 89 -3.60 -12.74 -7.01
C ARG A 89 -4.95 -12.41 -6.37
N PRO A 90 -5.19 -12.80 -5.10
CA PRO A 90 -6.42 -12.43 -4.40
C PRO A 90 -6.50 -10.93 -4.17
N PHE A 91 -7.70 -10.37 -4.26
CA PHE A 91 -8.02 -9.00 -3.89
C PHE A 91 -9.12 -9.03 -2.83
N ARG A 92 -8.80 -8.55 -1.61
CA ARG A 92 -9.77 -8.53 -0.50
C ARG A 92 -10.06 -7.10 -0.10
N SER A 93 -11.34 -6.78 -0.02
CA SER A 93 -11.82 -5.44 0.35
C SER A 93 -12.89 -5.56 1.44
N PRO A 94 -12.49 -5.81 2.70
CA PRO A 94 -13.46 -5.94 3.78
C PRO A 94 -14.17 -4.62 4.05
N HIS A 95 -15.47 -4.70 4.33
CA HIS A 95 -16.26 -3.54 4.70
C HIS A 95 -15.81 -2.98 6.06
N HIS A 96 -15.86 -1.67 6.26
CA HIS A 96 -15.40 -1.02 7.50
C HIS A 96 -16.14 -1.47 8.77
N SER A 97 -17.35 -2.08 8.65
CA SER A 97 -18.09 -2.67 9.77
C SER A 97 -17.63 -4.08 10.18
N ILE A 98 -16.59 -4.62 9.52
CA ILE A 98 -16.06 -5.94 9.81
C ILE A 98 -15.65 -6.07 11.29
N SER A 99 -15.92 -7.23 11.89
CA SER A 99 -15.45 -7.54 13.24
C SER A 99 -13.96 -7.90 13.25
N THR A 100 -13.31 -7.78 14.41
CA THR A 100 -11.93 -8.28 14.59
C THR A 100 -11.78 -9.75 14.19
N ALA A 101 -12.77 -10.60 14.53
CA ALA A 101 -12.74 -12.00 14.17
C ALA A 101 -12.89 -12.22 12.65
N GLY A 102 -13.69 -11.43 11.96
CA GLY A 102 -13.78 -11.46 10.50
C GLY A 102 -12.47 -11.04 9.83
N LEU A 103 -11.80 -10.02 10.37
CA LEU A 103 -10.57 -9.51 9.80
C LEU A 103 -9.36 -10.44 10.05
N ILE A 104 -9.15 -10.83 11.30
CA ILE A 104 -7.99 -11.61 11.75
C ILE A 104 -8.23 -13.14 11.63
N GLY A 105 -9.46 -13.55 11.82
CA GLY A 105 -9.83 -14.94 11.96
C GLY A 105 -10.21 -15.31 13.38
N GLY A 106 -10.79 -16.48 13.55
CA GLY A 106 -11.28 -16.96 14.83
C GLY A 106 -12.40 -17.97 14.69
N GLY A 107 -13.30 -18.03 15.69
CA GLY A 107 -14.43 -18.95 15.68
C GLY A 107 -14.16 -20.31 16.30
N ARG A 108 -15.15 -21.20 16.20
CA ARG A 108 -15.05 -22.63 16.59
C ARG A 108 -15.80 -23.46 15.54
N PRO A 109 -15.07 -24.20 14.68
CA PRO A 109 -13.60 -24.30 14.58
C PRO A 109 -12.92 -22.97 14.22
N VAL A 110 -11.60 -22.90 14.39
CA VAL A 110 -10.81 -21.70 14.04
C VAL A 110 -10.71 -21.58 12.51
N HIS A 111 -11.10 -20.42 12.00
CA HIS A 111 -11.01 -20.08 10.57
C HIS A 111 -10.07 -18.90 10.34
N PRO A 112 -9.34 -18.86 9.19
CA PRO A 112 -8.63 -17.67 8.75
C PRO A 112 -9.59 -16.50 8.50
N GLY A 113 -9.10 -15.26 8.64
CA GLY A 113 -9.85 -14.04 8.33
C GLY A 113 -9.41 -13.41 7.01
N GLU A 114 -10.00 -12.23 6.69
CA GLU A 114 -9.75 -11.49 5.45
C GLU A 114 -8.27 -11.21 5.18
N ILE A 115 -7.47 -10.96 6.23
CA ILE A 115 -6.03 -10.71 6.05
C ILE A 115 -5.26 -11.96 5.60
N SER A 116 -5.69 -13.15 6.00
CA SER A 116 -5.10 -14.39 5.51
C SER A 116 -5.63 -14.74 4.12
N LEU A 117 -6.87 -14.42 3.82
CA LEU A 117 -7.44 -14.53 2.46
C LEU A 117 -6.78 -13.56 1.47
N ALA A 118 -6.20 -12.45 1.94
CA ALA A 118 -5.42 -11.53 1.12
C ALA A 118 -3.98 -12.00 0.86
N HIS A 119 -3.56 -13.14 1.45
CA HIS A 119 -2.20 -13.63 1.33
C HIS A 119 -1.77 -13.83 -0.13
N GLY A 120 -0.58 -13.34 -0.47
CA GLY A 120 -0.07 -13.33 -1.83
C GLY A 120 -0.71 -12.27 -2.75
N GLY A 121 -1.69 -11.50 -2.26
CA GLY A 121 -2.46 -10.54 -3.05
C GLY A 121 -2.53 -9.15 -2.45
N VAL A 122 -3.72 -8.57 -2.44
CA VAL A 122 -3.98 -7.19 -2.03
C VAL A 122 -5.04 -7.16 -0.92
N LEU A 123 -4.74 -6.45 0.16
CA LEU A 123 -5.73 -6.02 1.14
C LEU A 123 -6.04 -4.54 0.92
N PHE A 124 -7.27 -4.24 0.54
CA PHE A 124 -7.74 -2.89 0.31
C PHE A 124 -8.72 -2.45 1.40
N LEU A 125 -8.35 -1.41 2.15
CA LEU A 125 -9.18 -0.81 3.19
C LEU A 125 -9.81 0.47 2.64
N ASP A 126 -11.00 0.35 2.06
CA ASP A 126 -11.76 1.53 1.62
C ASP A 126 -12.38 2.25 2.82
N GLU A 127 -12.53 3.56 2.73
CA GLU A 127 -13.03 4.40 3.81
C GLU A 127 -12.29 4.19 5.15
N LEU A 128 -10.94 4.17 5.10
CA LEU A 128 -10.06 3.86 6.24
C LEU A 128 -10.47 4.58 7.55
N ALA A 129 -10.90 5.84 7.45
CA ALA A 129 -11.31 6.64 8.62
C ALA A 129 -12.61 6.15 9.29
N GLU A 130 -13.38 5.26 8.65
CA GLU A 130 -14.62 4.72 9.19
C GLU A 130 -14.40 3.39 9.95
N PHE A 131 -13.25 2.74 9.77
CA PHE A 131 -12.92 1.55 10.54
C PHE A 131 -12.76 1.86 12.03
N PRO A 132 -13.26 0.99 12.93
CA PRO A 132 -12.99 1.10 14.36
C PRO A 132 -11.49 1.03 14.66
N THR A 133 -10.98 1.93 15.48
CA THR A 133 -9.54 1.99 15.84
C THR A 133 -9.03 0.66 16.39
N GLY A 134 -9.84 -0.04 17.21
CA GLY A 134 -9.48 -1.35 17.77
C GLY A 134 -9.28 -2.43 16.70
N VAL A 135 -10.06 -2.39 15.61
CA VAL A 135 -9.92 -3.31 14.47
C VAL A 135 -8.62 -3.01 13.71
N LEU A 136 -8.33 -1.73 13.42
CA LEU A 136 -7.10 -1.34 12.73
C LEU A 136 -5.83 -1.66 13.55
N GLN A 137 -5.88 -1.59 14.89
CA GLN A 137 -4.76 -1.96 15.75
C GLN A 137 -4.34 -3.42 15.58
N THR A 138 -5.29 -4.30 15.29
CA THR A 138 -5.01 -5.73 15.12
C THR A 138 -4.20 -6.05 13.86
N LEU A 139 -4.17 -5.15 12.88
CA LEU A 139 -3.42 -5.31 11.63
C LEU A 139 -1.90 -5.12 11.82
N ARG A 140 -1.45 -4.43 12.89
CA ARG A 140 -0.02 -4.12 13.06
C ARG A 140 0.87 -5.36 13.05
N GLN A 141 0.57 -6.34 13.90
CA GLN A 141 1.38 -7.56 13.97
C GLN A 141 1.38 -8.38 12.68
N PRO A 142 0.23 -8.64 12.04
CA PRO A 142 0.20 -9.35 10.75
C PRO A 142 1.02 -8.66 9.66
N ILE A 143 0.93 -7.35 9.53
CA ILE A 143 1.71 -6.59 8.54
C ILE A 143 3.21 -6.67 8.83
N GLU A 144 3.62 -6.63 10.09
CA GLU A 144 5.03 -6.71 10.50
C GLU A 144 5.62 -8.11 10.33
N ARG A 145 4.84 -9.14 10.65
CA ARG A 145 5.32 -10.52 10.76
C ARG A 145 5.03 -11.37 9.52
N GLY A 146 4.11 -10.93 8.66
CA GLY A 146 3.65 -11.71 7.51
C GLY A 146 2.78 -12.92 7.88
N TYR A 147 2.32 -13.03 9.13
CA TYR A 147 1.42 -14.09 9.58
C TYR A 147 0.53 -13.65 10.73
N VAL A 148 -0.63 -14.30 10.86
CA VAL A 148 -1.55 -14.20 11.98
C VAL A 148 -1.36 -15.41 12.89
N ARG A 149 -1.29 -15.17 14.20
CA ARG A 149 -1.28 -16.23 15.21
C ARG A 149 -2.48 -16.13 16.14
N ILE A 150 -3.33 -17.16 16.12
CA ILE A 150 -4.53 -17.26 16.97
C ILE A 150 -4.26 -18.32 18.05
N VAL A 151 -4.24 -17.91 19.31
CA VAL A 151 -4.05 -18.82 20.45
C VAL A 151 -5.39 -19.09 21.10
N ARG A 152 -5.73 -20.36 21.28
CA ARG A 152 -6.94 -20.86 21.92
C ARG A 152 -6.59 -21.95 22.93
N VAL A 153 -7.57 -22.37 23.70
CA VAL A 153 -7.41 -23.50 24.64
C VAL A 153 -7.00 -24.78 23.89
N ASP A 154 -7.51 -24.96 22.69
CA ASP A 154 -7.30 -26.15 21.86
C ASP A 154 -5.98 -26.11 21.07
N GLY A 155 -5.20 -25.01 21.15
CA GLY A 155 -3.92 -24.88 20.45
C GLY A 155 -3.61 -23.49 19.89
N ALA A 156 -2.50 -23.41 19.17
CA ALA A 156 -2.08 -22.22 18.45
C ALA A 156 -2.17 -22.49 16.94
N PHE A 157 -2.87 -21.61 16.24
CA PHE A 157 -3.06 -21.66 14.80
C PHE A 157 -2.29 -20.49 14.16
N THR A 158 -1.55 -20.76 13.10
CA THR A 158 -0.79 -19.73 12.37
C THR A 158 -1.23 -19.74 10.91
N PHE A 159 -1.59 -18.57 10.41
CA PHE A 159 -2.00 -18.38 9.01
C PHE A 159 -1.08 -17.34 8.37
N PRO A 160 -0.53 -17.58 7.17
CA PRO A 160 0.24 -16.58 6.45
C PRO A 160 -0.65 -15.38 6.08
N SER A 161 -0.02 -14.19 6.02
CA SER A 161 -0.71 -12.93 5.74
C SER A 161 0.23 -11.89 5.11
N ARG A 162 1.01 -12.31 4.11
CA ARG A 162 1.82 -11.40 3.28
C ARG A 162 0.94 -10.84 2.18
N PHE A 163 0.73 -9.54 2.16
CA PHE A 163 -0.14 -8.87 1.19
C PHE A 163 0.33 -7.44 0.93
N GLN A 164 -0.02 -6.91 -0.23
CA GLN A 164 0.11 -5.49 -0.54
C GLN A 164 -1.01 -4.71 0.18
N LEU A 165 -0.63 -3.78 1.06
CA LEU A 165 -1.59 -2.93 1.76
C LEU A 165 -1.95 -1.71 0.91
N LEU A 166 -3.23 -1.57 0.59
CA LEU A 166 -3.81 -0.36 0.03
C LEU A 166 -4.89 0.18 0.97
N ALA A 167 -4.97 1.48 1.08
CA ALA A 167 -6.04 2.14 1.80
C ALA A 167 -6.58 3.33 1.00
N ALA A 168 -7.84 3.66 1.22
CA ALA A 168 -8.45 4.86 0.66
C ALA A 168 -9.21 5.63 1.74
N SER A 169 -9.24 6.94 1.62
CA SER A 169 -10.02 7.81 2.49
C SER A 169 -10.51 9.04 1.75
N ASN A 170 -11.59 9.61 2.25
CA ASN A 170 -11.98 10.95 1.88
C ASN A 170 -11.09 11.99 2.61
N PRO A 171 -10.95 13.23 2.11
CA PRO A 171 -10.12 14.26 2.75
C PRO A 171 -10.73 14.85 4.03
N CYS A 172 -12.04 14.65 4.24
CA CYS A 172 -12.81 15.13 5.39
C CYS A 172 -14.14 14.38 5.48
N PRO A 173 -14.95 14.55 6.57
CA PRO A 173 -16.23 13.85 6.74
C PRO A 173 -17.23 14.08 5.59
N CYS A 174 -17.30 15.27 5.00
CA CYS A 174 -18.20 15.50 3.85
C CYS A 174 -17.58 15.06 2.50
N GLY A 175 -16.28 14.73 2.48
CA GLY A 175 -15.57 14.25 1.29
C GLY A 175 -15.02 15.32 0.34
N PHE A 176 -15.31 16.61 0.54
CA PHE A 176 -15.08 17.64 -0.47
C PHE A 176 -14.01 18.69 -0.08
N LEU A 177 -13.18 18.43 0.92
CA LEU A 177 -12.09 19.35 1.27
C LEU A 177 -11.05 19.39 0.14
N GLY A 178 -10.88 20.58 -0.46
CA GLY A 178 -9.97 20.78 -1.60
C GLY A 178 -10.58 20.37 -2.96
N ASP A 179 -11.84 19.96 -2.99
CA ASP A 179 -12.55 19.71 -4.27
C ASP A 179 -12.76 21.02 -5.03
N ARG A 180 -12.62 20.98 -6.35
CA ARG A 180 -12.71 22.18 -7.21
C ARG A 180 -14.15 22.60 -7.50
N GLU A 181 -15.08 21.65 -7.47
CA GLU A 181 -16.45 21.85 -7.89
C GLU A 181 -17.41 21.98 -6.70
N VAL A 182 -17.18 21.22 -5.64
CA VAL A 182 -18.05 21.13 -4.49
C VAL A 182 -17.37 21.72 -3.24
N PRO A 183 -17.93 22.81 -2.65
CA PRO A 183 -17.34 23.40 -1.46
C PRO A 183 -17.45 22.51 -0.23
N CYS A 184 -16.38 22.40 0.53
CA CYS A 184 -16.38 21.70 1.81
C CYS A 184 -17.25 22.43 2.83
N ARG A 185 -18.07 21.68 3.59
CA ARG A 185 -18.96 22.19 4.65
C ARG A 185 -18.47 21.86 6.07
N CYS A 186 -17.30 21.24 6.20
CA CYS A 186 -16.78 20.83 7.50
C CYS A 186 -16.08 22.00 8.19
N SER A 187 -16.28 22.10 9.52
CA SER A 187 -15.47 23.00 10.33
C SER A 187 -14.02 22.49 10.43
N ALA A 188 -13.06 23.37 10.74
CA ALA A 188 -11.67 23.00 10.92
C ALA A 188 -11.49 21.89 11.98
N SER A 189 -12.25 21.94 13.07
CA SER A 189 -12.23 20.92 14.13
C SER A 189 -12.74 19.56 13.67
N MET A 190 -13.75 19.52 12.78
CA MET A 190 -14.24 18.27 12.18
C MET A 190 -13.18 17.65 11.26
N VAL A 191 -12.52 18.48 10.44
CA VAL A 191 -11.45 18.03 9.54
C VAL A 191 -10.29 17.46 10.34
N GLU A 192 -9.84 18.16 11.40
CA GLU A 192 -8.71 17.70 12.21
C GLU A 192 -9.04 16.39 12.95
N ARG A 193 -10.22 16.26 13.51
CA ARG A 193 -10.69 15.00 14.14
C ARG A 193 -10.74 13.85 13.14
N TYR A 194 -11.13 14.11 11.90
CA TYR A 194 -11.15 13.10 10.84
C TYR A 194 -9.73 12.68 10.44
N ARG A 195 -8.85 13.65 10.21
CA ARG A 195 -7.44 13.41 9.86
C ARG A 195 -6.68 12.69 10.98
N SER A 196 -7.00 12.96 12.24
CA SER A 196 -6.36 12.27 13.37
C SER A 196 -6.62 10.76 13.37
N LYS A 197 -7.74 10.28 12.81
CA LYS A 197 -7.99 8.85 12.61
C LYS A 197 -7.02 8.23 11.59
N LEU A 198 -6.65 8.96 10.54
CA LEU A 198 -5.70 8.52 9.52
C LEU A 198 -4.25 8.48 10.05
N ARG A 199 -3.95 9.28 11.08
CA ARG A 199 -2.68 9.25 11.83
C ARG A 199 -2.65 8.15 12.89
N GLY A 200 -3.62 7.26 12.90
CA GLY A 200 -3.83 6.19 13.88
C GLY A 200 -2.91 4.98 13.70
N PRO A 201 -3.39 3.79 14.09
CA PRO A 201 -2.55 2.58 14.23
C PRO A 201 -1.79 2.12 12.99
N LEU A 202 -2.30 2.43 11.79
CA LEU A 202 -1.68 2.06 10.51
C LEU A 202 -0.78 3.17 9.91
N ALA A 203 -0.70 4.35 10.53
CA ALA A 203 0.07 5.46 9.98
C ALA A 203 1.56 5.11 9.76
N ASP A 204 2.11 4.26 10.61
CA ASP A 204 3.50 3.79 10.50
C ASP A 204 3.69 2.75 9.39
N ARG A 205 2.61 2.16 8.88
CA ARG A 205 2.60 1.10 7.85
C ARG A 205 2.19 1.61 6.46
N ILE A 206 1.82 2.87 6.38
CA ILE A 206 1.52 3.54 5.12
C ILE A 206 2.74 4.39 4.77
N ASP A 207 3.45 4.02 3.74
CA ASP A 207 4.64 4.71 3.28
C ASP A 207 4.29 5.84 2.31
N LEU A 208 3.46 5.54 1.31
CA LEU A 208 3.05 6.50 0.29
C LEU A 208 1.66 7.07 0.56
N MET A 209 1.51 8.36 0.30
CA MET A 209 0.21 9.03 0.22
C MET A 209 0.08 9.71 -1.12
N ILE A 210 -1.04 9.48 -1.79
CA ILE A 210 -1.38 10.11 -3.08
C ILE A 210 -2.72 10.82 -2.99
N ASP A 211 -2.76 12.02 -3.54
CA ASP A 211 -4.01 12.74 -3.73
C ASP A 211 -4.62 12.32 -5.07
N VAL A 212 -5.82 11.72 -5.02
CA VAL A 212 -6.57 11.27 -6.19
C VAL A 212 -7.64 12.30 -6.49
N THR A 213 -7.42 13.08 -7.54
CA THR A 213 -8.36 14.10 -7.99
C THR A 213 -9.29 13.53 -9.06
N ARG A 214 -10.46 14.15 -9.24
CA ARG A 214 -11.30 13.82 -10.39
C ARG A 214 -10.55 14.17 -11.67
N PRO A 215 -10.57 13.28 -12.68
CA PRO A 215 -9.97 13.60 -13.97
C PRO A 215 -10.72 14.78 -14.62
N ASP A 216 -9.99 15.60 -15.38
CA ASP A 216 -10.60 16.68 -16.15
C ASP A 216 -11.58 16.07 -17.16
N PRO A 217 -12.82 16.60 -17.27
CA PRO A 217 -13.77 16.15 -18.27
C PRO A 217 -13.22 16.16 -19.71
N GLN A 218 -12.33 17.08 -20.04
CA GLN A 218 -11.68 17.11 -21.34
C GLN A 218 -10.82 15.87 -21.59
N VAL A 219 -10.05 15.44 -20.59
CA VAL A 219 -9.21 14.22 -20.69
C VAL A 219 -10.08 12.98 -20.91
N ILE A 220 -11.28 12.95 -20.29
CA ILE A 220 -12.23 11.85 -20.49
C ILE A 220 -12.80 11.83 -21.90
N ILE A 221 -13.13 13.02 -22.45
CA ILE A 221 -13.72 13.16 -23.79
C ILE A 221 -12.67 12.91 -24.88
N GLU A 222 -11.46 13.40 -24.70
CA GLU A 222 -10.36 13.27 -25.67
C GLU A 222 -9.77 11.84 -25.67
N GLY A 223 -10.01 11.03 -24.64
CA GLY A 223 -9.57 9.65 -24.57
C GLY A 223 -8.05 9.52 -24.56
N ALA A 224 -7.35 10.41 -23.81
CA ALA A 224 -5.90 10.35 -23.71
C ALA A 224 -5.45 8.98 -23.22
N GLU A 225 -4.66 8.27 -24.03
CA GLU A 225 -4.05 6.99 -23.62
C GLU A 225 -3.15 7.20 -22.41
N GLY A 226 -3.45 6.49 -21.32
CA GLY A 226 -2.63 6.47 -20.13
C GLY A 226 -1.72 5.24 -20.09
N MET A 227 -0.79 5.20 -19.14
CA MET A 227 0.05 4.01 -18.93
C MET A 227 -0.81 2.77 -18.70
N SER A 228 -0.51 1.70 -19.45
CA SER A 228 -1.18 0.39 -19.33
C SER A 228 -0.67 -0.40 -18.12
N SER A 229 -1.44 -1.39 -17.72
CA SER A 229 -1.01 -2.34 -16.68
C SER A 229 0.26 -3.09 -17.08
N ALA A 230 0.46 -3.39 -18.36
CA ALA A 230 1.67 -4.06 -18.86
C ALA A 230 2.92 -3.17 -18.66
N GLU A 231 2.85 -1.89 -19.01
CA GLU A 231 3.95 -0.94 -18.81
C GLU A 231 4.25 -0.75 -17.32
N LEU A 232 3.23 -0.59 -16.47
CA LEU A 232 3.43 -0.47 -15.02
C LEU A 232 4.00 -1.75 -14.41
N ARG A 233 3.58 -2.92 -14.87
CA ARG A 233 4.13 -4.21 -14.44
C ARG A 233 5.60 -4.34 -14.81
N ASP A 234 6.01 -3.89 -15.99
CA ASP A 234 7.41 -3.88 -16.40
C ASP A 234 8.28 -3.03 -15.45
N TYR A 235 7.81 -1.84 -15.07
CA TYR A 235 8.47 -1.03 -14.03
C TYR A 235 8.62 -1.79 -12.71
N VAL A 236 7.56 -2.46 -12.26
CA VAL A 236 7.55 -3.20 -10.99
C VAL A 236 8.53 -4.38 -11.04
N VAL A 237 8.48 -5.17 -12.10
CA VAL A 237 9.35 -6.36 -12.26
C VAL A 237 10.81 -5.95 -12.33
N ARG A 238 11.15 -4.93 -13.14
CA ARG A 238 12.52 -4.43 -13.24
C ARG A 238 13.02 -3.87 -11.91
N GLY A 239 12.19 -3.06 -11.23
CA GLY A 239 12.56 -2.50 -9.93
C GLY A 239 12.84 -3.58 -8.88
N ARG A 240 12.00 -4.62 -8.79
CA ARG A 240 12.21 -5.76 -7.88
C ARG A 240 13.45 -6.57 -8.25
N ALA A 241 13.68 -6.82 -9.54
CA ALA A 241 14.86 -7.53 -10.00
C ALA A 241 16.15 -6.76 -9.68
N PHE A 242 16.16 -5.44 -9.91
CA PHE A 242 17.30 -4.59 -9.57
C PHE A 242 17.55 -4.54 -8.06
N ARG A 243 16.48 -4.39 -7.26
CA ARG A 243 16.56 -4.46 -5.80
C ARG A 243 17.19 -5.77 -5.33
N ALA A 244 16.72 -6.92 -5.81
CA ALA A 244 17.26 -8.23 -5.47
C ALA A 244 18.74 -8.37 -5.86
N TRP A 245 19.10 -7.87 -7.05
CA TRP A 245 20.50 -7.83 -7.49
C TRP A 245 21.37 -6.96 -6.58
N ARG A 246 20.88 -5.78 -6.17
CA ARG A 246 21.59 -4.86 -5.29
C ARG A 246 21.77 -5.46 -3.89
N GLU A 247 20.69 -5.99 -3.31
CA GLU A 247 20.70 -6.63 -1.99
C GLU A 247 21.64 -7.83 -1.94
N SER A 248 21.75 -8.61 -3.03
CA SER A 248 22.69 -9.74 -3.10
C SER A 248 24.18 -9.33 -3.07
N ARG A 249 24.49 -8.04 -3.20
CA ARG A 249 25.84 -7.46 -3.17
C ARG A 249 26.11 -6.68 -1.89
N MET A 250 25.12 -6.54 -1.03
CA MET A 250 25.26 -5.89 0.26
C MET A 250 25.72 -6.91 1.31
N ASP A 251 26.49 -6.45 2.29
CA ASP A 251 26.78 -7.27 3.47
C ASP A 251 25.47 -7.46 4.28
N ASP A 252 25.35 -8.60 4.97
CA ASP A 252 24.13 -8.94 5.76
C ASP A 252 23.70 -7.82 6.72
N ALA A 253 24.66 -7.09 7.29
CA ALA A 253 24.39 -5.96 8.19
C ALA A 253 23.74 -4.76 7.50
N ASP A 254 24.03 -4.50 6.24
CA ASP A 254 23.44 -3.39 5.47
C ASP A 254 22.06 -3.77 4.91
N ALA A 255 21.85 -5.04 4.55
CA ALA A 255 20.56 -5.55 4.11
C ALA A 255 19.53 -5.54 5.25
N GLU A 256 19.91 -5.96 6.47
CA GLU A 256 19.06 -5.82 7.67
C GLU A 256 18.75 -4.35 7.99
N ALA A 257 19.65 -3.45 7.57
CA ALA A 257 19.56 -2.02 7.80
C ALA A 257 18.43 -1.32 7.05
N GLU A 258 18.14 -1.73 5.83
CA GLU A 258 17.02 -1.18 5.06
C GLU A 258 15.66 -1.45 5.72
N HIS A 259 15.58 -2.46 6.57
CA HIS A 259 14.36 -2.86 7.28
C HIS A 259 14.26 -2.29 8.70
N ASP A 260 15.33 -1.70 9.26
CA ASP A 260 15.36 -1.18 10.64
C ASP A 260 14.95 0.30 10.69
N GLU A 261 13.74 0.57 11.20
CA GLU A 261 13.18 1.91 11.37
C GLU A 261 13.82 2.72 12.53
N SER A 262 14.71 2.12 13.32
CA SER A 262 15.26 2.71 14.56
C SER A 262 16.62 3.41 14.39
N ARG A 263 17.19 3.44 13.18
CA ARG A 263 18.57 3.87 12.93
C ARG A 263 18.84 5.37 13.00
N SER A 264 20.11 5.67 13.30
CA SER A 264 20.66 7.02 13.16
C SER A 264 20.73 7.45 11.69
N ILE A 265 20.77 8.78 11.44
CA ILE A 265 20.83 9.34 10.08
C ILE A 265 22.03 8.79 9.29
N ASP A 266 23.20 8.63 9.93
CA ASP A 266 24.39 8.09 9.28
C ASP A 266 24.21 6.64 8.79
N GLY A 267 23.49 5.81 9.56
CA GLY A 267 23.12 4.46 9.16
C GLY A 267 22.13 4.42 7.98
N VAL A 268 21.25 5.40 7.88
CA VAL A 268 20.30 5.54 6.76
C VAL A 268 21.04 5.91 5.46
N VAL A 269 22.00 6.82 5.51
CA VAL A 269 22.80 7.24 4.33
C VAL A 269 23.55 6.07 3.73
N SER A 270 24.20 5.27 4.57
CA SER A 270 24.95 4.08 4.13
C SER A 270 24.03 3.00 3.55
N ALA A 271 23.02 2.58 4.32
CA ALA A 271 22.12 1.49 3.95
C ALA A 271 21.38 1.73 2.63
N PHE A 272 20.95 2.97 2.39
CA PHE A 272 20.19 3.32 1.19
C PHE A 272 21.04 3.88 0.04
N ALA A 273 22.37 3.90 0.18
CA ALA A 273 23.32 4.36 -0.83
C ALA A 273 23.01 5.77 -1.39
N LEU A 274 22.76 6.74 -0.50
CA LEU A 274 22.52 8.13 -0.89
C LEU A 274 23.83 8.76 -1.43
N ASP A 275 23.72 9.55 -2.49
CA ASP A 275 24.81 10.45 -2.88
C ASP A 275 24.80 11.73 -2.01
N GLU A 276 25.87 12.53 -2.09
CA GLU A 276 26.05 13.75 -1.30
C GLU A 276 24.92 14.79 -1.53
N ALA A 277 24.40 14.87 -2.76
CA ALA A 277 23.31 15.78 -3.12
C ALA A 277 21.98 15.31 -2.52
N ALA A 278 21.71 14.00 -2.57
CA ALA A 278 20.54 13.39 -1.95
C ALA A 278 20.55 13.56 -0.42
N GLU A 279 21.68 13.34 0.24
CA GLU A 279 21.85 13.56 1.68
C GLU A 279 21.51 15.00 2.07
N LYS A 280 22.11 15.98 1.37
CA LYS A 280 21.80 17.41 1.59
C LYS A 280 20.32 17.72 1.36
N CYS A 281 19.70 17.11 0.34
CA CYS A 281 18.29 17.26 0.05
C CYS A 281 17.42 16.72 1.18
N VAL A 282 17.67 15.50 1.68
CA VAL A 282 16.96 14.89 2.81
C VAL A 282 17.05 15.77 4.05
N LEU A 283 18.25 16.24 4.40
CA LEU A 283 18.47 17.15 5.54
C LEU A 283 17.71 18.48 5.37
N GLY A 284 17.73 19.05 4.17
CA GLY A 284 17.01 20.26 3.85
C GLY A 284 15.49 20.12 3.98
N LEU A 285 14.94 19.04 3.43
CA LEU A 285 13.52 18.70 3.53
C LEU A 285 13.12 18.43 4.98
N SER A 286 13.92 17.63 5.71
CA SER A 286 13.65 17.31 7.12
C SER A 286 13.52 18.56 7.99
N LYS A 287 14.41 19.53 7.81
CA LYS A 287 14.35 20.83 8.56
C LYS A 287 13.13 21.66 8.17
N ARG A 288 12.78 21.70 6.89
CA ARG A 288 11.64 22.51 6.38
C ARG A 288 10.29 21.96 6.75
N THR A 289 10.15 20.63 6.78
CA THR A 289 8.88 19.94 7.03
C THR A 289 8.82 19.27 8.40
N HIS A 290 9.82 19.49 9.25
CA HIS A 290 9.90 18.94 10.61
C HIS A 290 9.70 17.41 10.66
N LEU A 291 10.31 16.67 9.71
CA LEU A 291 10.19 15.22 9.67
C LEU A 291 10.75 14.57 10.93
N THR A 292 10.01 13.61 11.45
CA THR A 292 10.50 12.71 12.50
C THR A 292 11.55 11.75 11.94
N GLY A 293 12.32 11.05 12.79
CA GLY A 293 13.25 10.01 12.32
C GLY A 293 12.58 8.98 11.42
N ARG A 294 11.38 8.50 11.79
CA ARG A 294 10.59 7.58 10.95
C ARG A 294 10.16 8.22 9.63
N GLY A 295 9.83 9.51 9.64
CA GLY A 295 9.51 10.26 8.42
C GLY A 295 10.69 10.33 7.45
N ILE A 296 11.92 10.48 7.96
CA ILE A 296 13.15 10.48 7.17
C ILE A 296 13.40 9.09 6.56
N VAL A 297 13.34 8.03 7.37
CA VAL A 297 13.53 6.64 6.88
C VAL A 297 12.52 6.32 5.78
N ARG A 298 11.26 6.70 5.98
CA ARG A 298 10.20 6.52 4.97
C ARG A 298 10.50 7.28 3.67
N LEU A 299 10.90 8.55 3.76
CA LEU A 299 11.29 9.34 2.58
C LEU A 299 12.39 8.65 1.79
N VAL A 300 13.41 8.19 2.48
CA VAL A 300 14.57 7.54 1.86
C VAL A 300 14.21 6.17 1.28
N ARG A 301 13.33 5.41 1.94
CA ARG A 301 12.82 4.13 1.42
C ARG A 301 12.05 4.32 0.10
N ILE A 302 11.20 5.34 0.02
CA ILE A 302 10.52 5.68 -1.24
C ILE A 302 11.55 6.09 -2.29
N ALA A 303 12.51 6.96 -1.95
CA ALA A 303 13.55 7.39 -2.88
C ALA A 303 14.42 6.22 -3.37
N ARG A 304 14.72 5.23 -2.51
CA ARG A 304 15.43 4.00 -2.90
C ARG A 304 14.58 3.17 -3.87
N THR A 305 13.29 3.02 -3.59
CA THR A 305 12.38 2.32 -4.51
C THR A 305 12.33 3.01 -5.89
N ILE A 306 12.28 4.34 -5.92
CA ILE A 306 12.33 5.10 -7.18
C ILE A 306 13.64 4.82 -7.92
N ALA A 307 14.77 4.83 -7.22
CA ALA A 307 16.06 4.54 -7.79
C ALA A 307 16.15 3.09 -8.30
N ASP A 308 15.59 2.11 -7.58
CA ASP A 308 15.55 0.71 -8.00
C ASP A 308 14.71 0.53 -9.29
N VAL A 309 13.59 1.22 -9.42
CA VAL A 309 12.73 1.18 -10.63
C VAL A 309 13.43 1.76 -11.86
N VAL A 310 14.34 2.71 -11.69
CA VAL A 310 15.18 3.27 -12.78
C VAL A 310 16.57 2.66 -12.84
N GLU A 311 16.78 1.54 -12.13
CA GLU A 311 18.03 0.77 -12.12
C GLU A 311 19.27 1.59 -11.73
N SER A 312 19.11 2.53 -10.80
CA SER A 312 20.19 3.37 -10.28
C SER A 312 20.80 2.78 -9.01
N GLU A 313 22.12 2.57 -8.99
CA GLU A 313 22.82 2.06 -7.80
C GLU A 313 22.78 3.05 -6.64
N ARG A 314 22.74 4.35 -6.93
CA ARG A 314 22.70 5.41 -5.91
C ARG A 314 21.37 6.16 -5.93
N VAL A 315 20.93 6.55 -4.75
CA VAL A 315 19.83 7.49 -4.60
C VAL A 315 20.33 8.90 -4.84
N THR A 316 19.76 9.58 -5.83
CA THR A 316 20.11 10.95 -6.20
C THR A 316 19.11 11.96 -5.61
N GLN A 317 19.44 13.25 -5.71
CA GLN A 317 18.54 14.33 -5.30
C GLN A 317 17.18 14.26 -5.98
N ASP A 318 17.10 13.91 -7.26
CA ASP A 318 15.86 13.84 -8.02
C ASP A 318 14.95 12.73 -7.47
N HIS A 319 15.50 11.57 -7.09
CA HIS A 319 14.76 10.50 -6.44
C HIS A 319 14.16 10.95 -5.10
N VAL A 320 14.91 11.74 -4.32
CA VAL A 320 14.42 12.29 -3.04
C VAL A 320 13.31 13.32 -3.26
N LEU A 321 13.43 14.17 -4.29
CA LEU A 321 12.39 15.17 -4.62
C LEU A 321 11.11 14.49 -5.11
N GLU A 322 11.21 13.46 -5.96
CA GLU A 322 10.04 12.66 -6.36
C GLU A 322 9.42 11.97 -5.14
N ALA A 323 10.23 11.36 -4.28
CA ALA A 323 9.75 10.69 -3.07
C ALA A 323 8.98 11.64 -2.13
N ALA A 324 9.42 12.89 -2.02
CA ALA A 324 8.75 13.91 -1.21
C ALA A 324 7.32 14.22 -1.68
N MET A 325 7.00 14.02 -2.95
CA MET A 325 5.64 14.18 -3.48
C MET A 325 4.67 13.15 -2.90
N TYR A 326 5.16 11.99 -2.51
CA TYR A 326 4.36 10.88 -1.96
C TYR A 326 4.28 10.85 -0.44
N GLN A 327 4.94 11.75 0.27
CA GLN A 327 4.83 11.82 1.73
C GLN A 327 3.53 12.44 2.24
N GLY A 328 2.80 13.16 1.38
CA GLY A 328 1.55 13.83 1.73
C GLY A 328 1.74 14.95 2.77
N ARG A 329 0.66 15.69 3.03
CA ARG A 329 0.63 16.76 4.06
C ARG A 329 0.33 16.19 5.45
N ARG A 330 1.09 15.20 5.92
CA ARG A 330 0.86 14.59 7.24
C ARG A 330 1.21 15.52 8.39
N ASP A 331 2.14 16.42 8.16
CA ASP A 331 2.76 17.25 9.20
C ASP A 331 2.44 18.75 9.06
N GLN A 332 1.40 19.11 8.27
CA GLN A 332 0.88 20.49 8.19
C GLN A 332 -0.48 20.63 8.87
#